data_494a3c68c843a3a0df7936235884466a
#
_entry.id   494a3c68c843a3a0df7936235884466a
#
_cell.length_a   1.000
_cell.length_b   1.000
_cell.length_c   1.000
_cell.angle_alpha   90.00
_cell.angle_beta   90.00
_cell.angle_gamma   90.00
#
_symmetry.space_group_name_H-M   'P 1'
#
loop_
_entity.id
_entity.type
_entity.pdbx_description
1 polymer ?
#
loop_
_entity_poly.entity_id
_entity_poly.type
_entity_poly.pdbx_seq_one_letter_code
_entity_poly.pdbx_strand_id
1 'polypeptide(L)'
;MKIGRNQYLIVPWDMENKFEYDQMLELGHYHVLLGERTQCKYIWSVEREWLLIGYAIDAQHPQDDEGKMLTRLDEGCDKNLCNLADQTLYWGGRWVLFSLRGSSLSAITDCCGLKQLFHGCNVFGSQSRYVAMAINAEADVEAENYIKQTMANDKEYAWPLDVTPYNNIKRLLPNHIYDKGQIQRIQPREHFSGMRQEKRVCAVADLLKKMIQAASCRTNLAVTLTAGWDSRLVLAACDEGEE
;
A
#
# COMPACT_ATOMS: atom_id res chain seq x y z
N MET A 1 12.83 -20.27 4.30
CA MET A 1 11.57 -20.12 3.51
C MET A 1 11.81 -19.08 2.43
N LYS A 2 11.34 -19.32 1.18
CA LYS A 2 11.50 -18.34 0.08
C LYS A 2 10.41 -17.29 0.13
N ILE A 3 10.79 -16.00 -0.06
CA ILE A 3 9.86 -14.90 -0.28
C ILE A 3 9.21 -15.10 -1.66
N GLY A 4 7.89 -15.18 -1.69
CA GLY A 4 7.14 -15.47 -2.91
C GLY A 4 7.15 -14.32 -3.92
N ARG A 5 6.67 -14.62 -5.12
CA ARG A 5 6.53 -13.65 -6.22
C ARG A 5 5.64 -12.46 -5.81
N ASN A 6 6.09 -11.24 -6.10
CA ASN A 6 5.43 -9.98 -5.73
C ASN A 6 5.25 -9.79 -4.22
N GLN A 7 6.02 -10.51 -3.39
CA GLN A 7 5.99 -10.42 -1.94
C GLN A 7 7.23 -9.73 -1.40
N TYR A 8 7.16 -9.25 -0.16
CA TYR A 8 8.27 -8.60 0.51
C TYR A 8 8.27 -8.88 2.02
N LEU A 9 9.45 -8.71 2.61
CA LEU A 9 9.66 -8.74 4.05
C LEU A 9 10.72 -7.70 4.41
N ILE A 10 10.48 -6.91 5.45
CA ILE A 10 11.41 -5.90 5.97
C ILE A 10 11.74 -6.29 7.39
N VAL A 11 13.02 -6.48 7.66
CA VAL A 11 13.53 -6.92 8.95
C VAL A 11 14.64 -5.99 9.43
N PRO A 12 14.81 -5.78 10.75
CA PRO A 12 15.99 -5.11 11.29
C PRO A 12 17.28 -5.78 10.82
N TRP A 13 18.33 -5.02 10.57
CA TRP A 13 19.61 -5.52 10.02
C TRP A 13 20.34 -6.53 10.92
N ASP A 14 20.10 -6.44 12.24
CA ASP A 14 20.67 -7.33 13.25
C ASP A 14 19.88 -8.64 13.43
N MET A 15 18.76 -8.79 12.72
CA MET A 15 17.95 -10.00 12.75
C MET A 15 18.57 -11.07 11.85
N GLU A 16 18.70 -12.29 12.37
CA GLU A 16 19.16 -13.42 11.58
C GLU A 16 18.26 -13.67 10.38
N ASN A 17 18.83 -13.65 9.18
CA ASN A 17 18.09 -13.91 7.96
C ASN A 17 17.81 -15.41 7.77
N LYS A 18 16.54 -15.79 7.88
CA LYS A 18 16.03 -17.16 7.69
C LYS A 18 15.32 -17.35 6.34
N PHE A 19 15.38 -16.34 5.46
CA PHE A 19 14.62 -16.31 4.23
C PHE A 19 15.51 -16.31 3.00
N GLU A 20 15.07 -17.02 1.97
CA GLU A 20 15.56 -16.88 0.60
C GLU A 20 14.78 -15.77 -0.10
N TYR A 21 15.46 -14.95 -0.86
CA TYR A 21 14.88 -13.80 -1.59
C TYR A 21 15.57 -13.65 -2.95
N ASP A 22 14.94 -12.91 -3.84
CA ASP A 22 15.49 -12.67 -5.18
C ASP A 22 16.27 -11.36 -5.25
N GLN A 23 15.88 -10.36 -4.46
CA GLN A 23 16.57 -9.07 -4.34
C GLN A 23 16.57 -8.61 -2.88
N MET A 24 17.59 -7.85 -2.51
CA MET A 24 17.69 -7.17 -1.23
C MET A 24 18.12 -5.73 -1.46
N LEU A 25 17.54 -4.83 -0.69
CA LEU A 25 17.99 -3.45 -0.56
C LEU A 25 18.00 -3.05 0.92
N GLU A 26 18.68 -1.98 1.22
CA GLU A 26 18.76 -1.42 2.56
C GLU A 26 17.81 -0.19 2.65
N LEU A 27 17.15 -0.07 3.80
CA LEU A 27 16.35 1.09 4.18
C LEU A 27 16.79 1.47 5.59
N GLY A 28 17.78 2.36 5.68
CA GLY A 28 18.46 2.66 6.92
C GLY A 28 19.00 1.44 7.64
N HIS A 29 18.43 1.11 8.77
CA HIS A 29 18.80 -0.05 9.58
C HIS A 29 17.88 -1.28 9.35
N TYR A 30 17.23 -1.34 8.21
CA TYR A 30 16.41 -2.47 7.78
C TYR A 30 16.95 -3.11 6.52
N HIS A 31 16.88 -4.45 6.45
CA HIS A 31 17.00 -5.20 5.21
C HIS A 31 15.60 -5.38 4.60
N VAL A 32 15.46 -5.02 3.34
CA VAL A 32 14.23 -5.21 2.56
C VAL A 32 14.44 -6.38 1.62
N LEU A 33 13.80 -7.49 1.92
CA LEU A 33 13.87 -8.74 1.17
C LEU A 33 12.72 -8.79 0.19
N LEU A 34 13.01 -8.90 -1.09
CA LEU A 34 12.03 -8.86 -2.17
C LEU A 34 12.01 -10.21 -2.91
N GLY A 35 10.81 -10.70 -3.15
CA GLY A 35 10.59 -11.86 -4.00
C GLY A 35 10.57 -11.48 -5.49
N GLU A 36 10.57 -12.51 -6.35
CA GLU A 36 10.55 -12.37 -7.81
C GLU A 36 9.47 -11.37 -8.28
N ARG A 37 9.85 -10.50 -9.20
CA ARG A 37 8.96 -9.47 -9.81
C ARG A 37 8.35 -8.47 -8.84
N THR A 38 8.86 -8.35 -7.62
CA THR A 38 8.43 -7.30 -6.71
C THR A 38 8.98 -5.97 -7.20
N GLN A 39 8.09 -5.11 -7.67
CA GLN A 39 8.45 -3.76 -8.07
C GLN A 39 8.67 -2.91 -6.82
N CYS A 40 9.69 -2.08 -6.84
CA CYS A 40 9.93 -1.08 -5.81
C CYS A 40 10.67 0.13 -6.38
N LYS A 41 10.50 1.25 -5.72
CA LYS A 41 11.26 2.47 -5.97
C LYS A 41 11.77 3.02 -4.66
N TYR A 42 13.06 3.30 -4.61
CA TYR A 42 13.74 3.86 -3.45
C TYR A 42 14.35 5.20 -3.84
N ILE A 43 14.18 6.19 -2.97
CA ILE A 43 14.90 7.46 -3.02
C ILE A 43 15.37 7.82 -1.61
N TRP A 44 16.41 8.62 -1.53
CA TRP A 44 16.94 9.15 -0.28
C TRP A 44 17.23 10.64 -0.40
N SER A 45 17.03 11.35 0.69
CA SER A 45 17.42 12.74 0.89
C SER A 45 18.22 12.88 2.17
N VAL A 46 18.71 14.07 2.47
CA VAL A 46 19.47 14.32 3.72
C VAL A 46 18.65 14.05 4.97
N GLU A 47 17.35 14.24 4.90
CA GLU A 47 16.46 14.11 6.05
C GLU A 47 15.71 12.78 6.12
N ARG A 48 15.54 12.07 4.97
CA ARG A 48 14.59 10.97 4.89
C ARG A 48 14.90 9.98 3.76
N GLU A 49 14.57 8.75 4.01
CA GLU A 49 14.53 7.70 3.01
C GLU A 49 13.09 7.31 2.71
N TRP A 50 12.79 7.08 1.43
CA TRP A 50 11.51 6.65 0.95
C TRP A 50 11.60 5.36 0.19
N LEU A 51 10.73 4.42 0.50
CA LEU A 51 10.59 3.16 -0.22
C LEU A 51 9.13 2.93 -0.58
N LEU A 52 8.84 2.89 -1.87
CA LEU A 52 7.56 2.47 -2.40
C LEU A 52 7.69 1.05 -2.92
N ILE A 53 6.86 0.12 -2.43
CA ILE A 53 6.78 -1.27 -2.91
C ILE A 53 5.44 -1.45 -3.62
N GLY A 54 5.49 -1.89 -4.87
CA GLY A 54 4.36 -1.98 -5.77
C GLY A 54 4.44 -0.92 -6.85
N TYR A 55 3.29 -0.53 -7.41
CA TYR A 55 3.21 0.54 -8.39
C TYR A 55 2.18 1.59 -7.95
N ALA A 56 2.50 2.85 -8.15
CA ALA A 56 1.63 3.98 -7.89
C ALA A 56 1.47 4.83 -9.15
N ILE A 57 0.31 5.42 -9.31
CA ILE A 57 0.01 6.42 -10.35
C ILE A 57 -0.59 7.65 -9.69
N ASP A 58 -0.28 8.83 -10.21
CA ASP A 58 -0.77 10.10 -9.66
C ASP A 58 -1.73 10.76 -10.65
N ALA A 59 -3.01 10.87 -10.27
CA ALA A 59 -4.02 11.53 -11.11
C ALA A 59 -3.78 13.03 -11.30
N GLN A 60 -3.06 13.68 -10.40
CA GLN A 60 -2.72 15.11 -10.53
C GLN A 60 -1.53 15.35 -11.46
N HIS A 61 -0.63 14.34 -11.57
CA HIS A 61 0.59 14.42 -12.39
C HIS A 61 0.74 13.13 -13.21
N PRO A 62 -0.11 12.93 -14.24
CA PRO A 62 -0.21 11.67 -14.97
C PRO A 62 1.11 11.21 -15.64
N GLN A 63 2.01 12.15 -15.94
CA GLN A 63 3.29 11.85 -16.61
C GLN A 63 4.43 11.46 -15.65
N ASP A 64 4.15 11.50 -14.33
CA ASP A 64 5.19 11.21 -13.36
C ASP A 64 5.34 9.70 -13.12
N ASP A 65 6.59 9.26 -13.11
CA ASP A 65 6.96 7.95 -12.59
C ASP A 65 7.04 7.96 -11.05
N GLU A 66 7.19 6.79 -10.44
CA GLU A 66 7.30 6.66 -8.98
C GLU A 66 8.47 7.46 -8.41
N GLY A 67 9.56 7.64 -9.17
CA GLY A 67 10.71 8.45 -8.74
C GLY A 67 10.34 9.91 -8.56
N LYS A 68 9.70 10.50 -9.56
CA LYS A 68 9.23 11.89 -9.52
C LYS A 68 8.15 12.09 -8.45
N MET A 69 7.23 11.12 -8.32
CA MET A 69 6.20 11.14 -7.28
C MET A 69 6.84 11.18 -5.88
N LEU A 70 7.83 10.34 -5.62
CA LEU A 70 8.54 10.31 -4.32
C LEU A 70 9.37 11.58 -4.10
N THR A 71 10.03 12.13 -5.12
CA THR A 71 10.78 13.38 -5.01
C THR A 71 9.86 14.55 -4.63
N ARG A 72 8.71 14.66 -5.30
CA ARG A 72 7.70 15.67 -4.94
C ARG A 72 7.15 15.48 -3.54
N LEU A 73 6.94 14.23 -3.13
CA LEU A 73 6.51 13.89 -1.79
C LEU A 73 7.54 14.34 -0.74
N ASP A 74 8.82 14.12 -0.99
CA ASP A 74 9.92 14.55 -0.10
C ASP A 74 10.00 16.07 0.02
N GLU A 75 9.88 16.79 -1.09
CA GLU A 75 9.86 18.25 -1.13
C GLU A 75 8.66 18.87 -0.39
N GLY A 76 7.50 18.20 -0.46
CA GLY A 76 6.24 18.66 0.14
C GLY A 76 5.98 18.17 1.56
N CYS A 77 6.74 17.19 2.04
CA CYS A 77 6.54 16.62 3.38
C CYS A 77 7.20 17.48 4.47
N ASP A 78 6.35 18.05 5.32
CA ASP A 78 6.80 18.68 6.57
C ASP A 78 7.43 17.64 7.53
N LYS A 79 8.06 18.17 8.59
CA LYS A 79 8.65 17.37 9.68
C LYS A 79 7.67 16.39 10.33
N ASN A 80 6.37 16.65 10.22
CA ASN A 80 5.29 15.79 10.71
C ASN A 80 4.62 15.10 9.54
N LEU A 81 4.49 13.75 9.60
CA LEU A 81 3.81 12.92 8.60
C LEU A 81 2.29 13.15 8.51
N CYS A 82 1.76 14.14 9.24
CA CYS A 82 0.34 14.51 9.21
C CYS A 82 -0.18 14.80 7.80
N ASN A 83 0.72 15.19 6.87
CA ASN A 83 0.37 15.49 5.50
C ASN A 83 0.56 14.33 4.51
N LEU A 84 1.10 13.17 4.94
CA LEU A 84 1.38 12.06 4.03
C LEU A 84 0.11 11.53 3.35
N ALA A 85 -0.95 11.38 4.12
CA ALA A 85 -2.25 10.96 3.60
C ALA A 85 -2.84 11.94 2.60
N ASP A 86 -2.63 13.24 2.82
CA ASP A 86 -3.11 14.28 1.92
C ASP A 86 -2.33 14.32 0.61
N GLN A 87 -1.03 14.13 0.68
CA GLN A 87 -0.16 14.13 -0.49
C GLN A 87 -0.33 12.89 -1.35
N THR A 88 -0.74 11.77 -0.75
CA THR A 88 -1.04 10.52 -1.48
C THR A 88 -2.53 10.36 -1.82
N LEU A 89 -3.36 11.35 -1.54
CA LEU A 89 -4.82 11.29 -1.71
C LEU A 89 -5.25 10.94 -3.15
N TYR A 90 -4.52 11.44 -4.13
CA TYR A 90 -4.79 11.24 -5.55
C TYR A 90 -3.93 10.11 -6.17
N TRP A 91 -3.26 9.31 -5.34
CA TRP A 91 -2.48 8.19 -5.79
C TRP A 91 -3.34 6.94 -5.93
N GLY A 92 -3.40 6.40 -7.13
CA GLY A 92 -3.97 5.09 -7.43
C GLY A 92 -2.89 4.01 -7.47
N GLY A 93 -3.32 2.79 -7.77
CA GLY A 93 -2.42 1.64 -7.91
C GLY A 93 -2.47 0.68 -6.73
N ARG A 94 -1.40 -0.10 -6.58
CA ARG A 94 -1.26 -1.14 -5.54
C ARG A 94 0.12 -0.98 -4.90
N TRP A 95 0.18 -0.31 -3.77
CA TRP A 95 1.45 0.08 -3.17
C TRP A 95 1.43 0.11 -1.65
N VAL A 96 2.62 -0.02 -1.09
CA VAL A 96 2.94 0.35 0.29
C VAL A 96 4.08 1.35 0.23
N LEU A 97 3.95 2.42 0.96
CA LEU A 97 4.96 3.47 1.08
C LEU A 97 5.54 3.47 2.49
N PHE A 98 6.84 3.34 2.57
CA PHE A 98 7.62 3.48 3.80
C PHE A 98 8.39 4.79 3.78
N SER A 99 8.46 5.44 4.92
CA SER A 99 9.30 6.60 5.18
C SER A 99 10.17 6.34 6.39
N LEU A 100 11.47 6.46 6.23
CA LEU A 100 12.42 6.36 7.34
C LEU A 100 13.10 7.71 7.58
N ARG A 101 13.04 8.19 8.83
CA ARG A 101 13.72 9.41 9.27
C ARG A 101 14.53 9.10 10.52
N GLY A 102 15.85 9.05 10.39
CA GLY A 102 16.72 8.53 11.44
C GLY A 102 16.35 7.08 11.78
N SER A 103 15.92 6.81 12.99
CA SER A 103 15.44 5.49 13.41
C SER A 103 13.91 5.33 13.33
N SER A 104 13.17 6.37 12.94
CA SER A 104 11.70 6.37 12.95
C SER A 104 11.15 5.93 11.61
N LEU A 105 10.55 4.74 11.58
CA LEU A 105 9.87 4.20 10.41
C LEU A 105 8.38 4.50 10.50
N SER A 106 7.83 4.93 9.37
CA SER A 106 6.40 5.13 9.17
C SER A 106 5.97 4.44 7.88
N ALA A 107 4.72 4.00 7.81
CA ALA A 107 4.19 3.33 6.64
C ALA A 107 2.72 3.62 6.40
N ILE A 108 2.33 3.66 5.13
CA ILE A 108 0.95 3.79 4.67
C ILE A 108 0.73 2.87 3.46
N THR A 109 -0.49 2.36 3.28
CA THR A 109 -0.87 1.56 2.11
C THR A 109 -1.71 2.37 1.13
N ASP A 110 -1.90 1.84 -0.09
CA ASP A 110 -2.93 2.35 -0.99
C ASP A 110 -4.30 2.41 -0.31
N CYS A 111 -5.19 3.26 -0.81
CA CYS A 111 -6.47 3.59 -0.17
C CYS A 111 -7.41 2.39 0.03
N CYS A 112 -7.22 1.31 -0.73
CA CYS A 112 -7.98 0.07 -0.61
C CYS A 112 -7.20 -1.04 0.13
N GLY A 113 -5.92 -0.83 0.46
CA GLY A 113 -5.05 -1.83 1.07
C GLY A 113 -4.83 -3.06 0.18
N LEU A 114 -4.82 -2.86 -1.15
CA LEU A 114 -4.62 -3.93 -2.12
C LEU A 114 -3.19 -4.50 -2.05
N LYS A 115 -2.22 -3.66 -1.72
CA LYS A 115 -0.89 -4.12 -1.30
C LYS A 115 -0.88 -4.22 0.21
N GLN A 116 -0.96 -5.44 0.72
CA GLN A 116 -1.08 -5.67 2.16
C GLN A 116 0.22 -5.36 2.91
N LEU A 117 0.07 -4.87 4.13
CA LEU A 117 1.13 -4.68 5.10
C LEU A 117 0.75 -5.33 6.43
N PHE A 118 1.53 -6.30 6.85
CA PHE A 118 1.49 -6.89 8.18
C PHE A 118 2.71 -6.44 8.97
N HIS A 119 2.55 -6.24 10.28
CA HIS A 119 3.64 -5.77 11.13
C HIS A 119 3.60 -6.42 12.52
N GLY A 120 4.76 -6.54 13.15
CA GLY A 120 4.97 -6.99 14.52
C GLY A 120 6.45 -6.87 14.89
N CYS A 121 6.77 -6.39 16.10
CA CYS A 121 8.16 -6.28 16.61
C CYS A 121 9.14 -5.60 15.62
N ASN A 122 8.76 -4.50 15.01
CA ASN A 122 9.55 -3.78 13.98
C ASN A 122 9.87 -4.60 12.72
N VAL A 123 9.13 -5.68 12.47
CA VAL A 123 9.17 -6.44 11.23
C VAL A 123 7.92 -6.13 10.43
N PHE A 124 8.06 -5.98 9.11
CA PHE A 124 6.98 -5.63 8.20
C PHE A 124 7.00 -6.57 7.01
N GLY A 125 5.82 -7.00 6.54
CA GLY A 125 5.77 -7.92 5.42
C GLY A 125 4.43 -7.94 4.70
N SER A 126 4.45 -8.46 3.50
CA SER A 126 3.25 -8.62 2.66
C SER A 126 2.33 -9.76 3.10
N GLN A 127 2.80 -10.62 3.99
CA GLN A 127 2.03 -11.73 4.58
C GLN A 127 2.33 -11.85 6.07
N SER A 128 1.29 -12.12 6.87
CA SER A 128 1.44 -12.33 8.32
C SER A 128 2.38 -13.49 8.65
N ARG A 129 2.40 -14.54 7.81
CA ARG A 129 3.27 -15.69 7.98
C ARG A 129 4.76 -15.35 7.89
N TYR A 130 5.16 -14.42 7.00
CA TYR A 130 6.56 -14.01 6.93
C TYR A 130 6.98 -13.28 8.19
N VAL A 131 6.14 -12.35 8.66
CA VAL A 131 6.38 -11.63 9.92
C VAL A 131 6.44 -12.61 11.09
N ALA A 132 5.51 -13.57 11.17
CA ALA A 132 5.48 -14.58 12.23
C ALA A 132 6.75 -15.42 12.28
N MET A 133 7.22 -15.88 11.14
CA MET A 133 8.47 -16.66 11.06
C MET A 133 9.70 -15.85 11.43
N ALA A 134 9.73 -14.57 11.05
CA ALA A 134 10.86 -13.69 11.38
C ALA A 134 10.99 -13.50 12.89
N ILE A 135 9.87 -13.26 13.59
CA ILE A 135 9.86 -12.99 15.03
C ILE A 135 9.56 -14.24 15.89
N ASN A 136 9.43 -15.43 15.29
CA ASN A 136 9.00 -16.67 15.95
C ASN A 136 7.68 -16.50 16.73
N ALA A 137 6.68 -15.85 16.11
CA ALA A 137 5.39 -15.63 16.74
C ALA A 137 4.61 -16.94 16.85
N GLU A 138 3.92 -17.11 17.98
CA GLU A 138 3.00 -18.22 18.22
C GLU A 138 1.67 -17.99 17.51
N ALA A 139 0.96 -19.09 17.25
CA ALA A 139 -0.40 -19.03 16.72
C ALA A 139 -1.37 -18.42 17.74
N ASP A 140 -2.30 -17.61 17.25
CA ASP A 140 -3.42 -17.09 18.03
C ASP A 140 -4.56 -18.10 17.99
N VAL A 141 -4.68 -18.89 19.07
CA VAL A 141 -5.66 -19.98 19.17
C VAL A 141 -7.11 -19.47 19.12
N GLU A 142 -7.38 -18.28 19.67
CA GLU A 142 -8.73 -17.69 19.64
C GLU A 142 -9.10 -17.26 18.21
N ALA A 143 -8.19 -16.60 17.53
CA ALA A 143 -8.37 -16.21 16.14
C ALA A 143 -8.53 -17.44 15.22
N GLU A 144 -7.73 -18.48 15.40
CA GLU A 144 -7.89 -19.74 14.64
C GLU A 144 -9.25 -20.41 14.88
N ASN A 145 -9.71 -20.45 16.12
CA ASN A 145 -11.01 -21.04 16.45
C ASN A 145 -12.16 -20.23 15.85
N TYR A 146 -12.07 -18.90 15.89
CA TYR A 146 -13.05 -18.03 15.24
C TYR A 146 -13.15 -18.32 13.74
N ILE A 147 -12.02 -18.38 13.04
CA ILE A 147 -12.00 -18.68 11.60
C ILE A 147 -12.53 -20.07 11.30
N LYS A 148 -12.15 -21.10 12.06
CA LYS A 148 -12.66 -22.47 11.87
C LYS A 148 -14.19 -22.53 11.99
N GLN A 149 -14.77 -21.83 12.97
CA GLN A 149 -16.22 -21.74 13.14
C GLN A 149 -16.90 -20.99 11.99
N THR A 150 -16.30 -19.88 11.52
CA THR A 150 -16.81 -19.10 10.39
C THR A 150 -16.75 -19.91 9.10
N MET A 151 -15.63 -20.58 8.81
CA MET A 151 -15.45 -21.43 7.64
C MET A 151 -16.43 -22.61 7.59
N ALA A 152 -16.86 -23.13 8.75
CA ALA A 152 -17.84 -24.21 8.80
C ALA A 152 -19.22 -23.75 8.28
N ASN A 153 -19.52 -22.47 8.40
CA ASN A 153 -20.82 -21.89 8.02
C ASN A 153 -20.78 -21.12 6.70
N ASP A 154 -19.61 -20.60 6.32
CA ASP A 154 -19.43 -19.76 5.13
C ASP A 154 -18.14 -20.14 4.41
N LYS A 155 -18.23 -20.35 3.10
CA LYS A 155 -17.06 -20.66 2.27
C LYS A 155 -16.23 -19.42 1.92
N GLU A 156 -16.82 -18.23 2.02
CA GLU A 156 -16.18 -16.94 1.79
C GLU A 156 -15.82 -16.30 3.13
N TYR A 157 -14.72 -16.69 3.71
CA TYR A 157 -14.24 -16.12 4.96
C TYR A 157 -13.05 -15.18 4.75
N ALA A 158 -12.94 -14.19 5.61
CA ALA A 158 -11.77 -13.32 5.70
C ALA A 158 -11.44 -13.03 7.18
N TRP A 159 -10.18 -12.77 7.45
CA TRP A 159 -9.76 -12.29 8.77
C TRP A 159 -10.41 -10.94 9.05
N PRO A 160 -11.11 -10.78 10.18
CA PRO A 160 -11.79 -9.52 10.48
C PRO A 160 -10.77 -8.43 10.81
N LEU A 161 -10.99 -7.22 10.27
CA LEU A 161 -10.21 -6.04 10.57
C LEU A 161 -8.68 -6.25 10.43
N ASP A 162 -7.95 -6.04 11.52
CA ASP A 162 -6.48 -6.16 11.62
C ASP A 162 -6.01 -7.50 12.16
N VAL A 163 -6.94 -8.41 12.47
CA VAL A 163 -6.65 -9.73 13.06
C VAL A 163 -5.85 -10.61 12.09
N THR A 164 -4.92 -11.36 12.65
CA THR A 164 -4.12 -12.38 11.94
C THR A 164 -4.11 -13.68 12.74
N PRO A 165 -3.70 -14.82 12.14
CA PRO A 165 -3.59 -16.08 12.86
C PRO A 165 -2.42 -16.16 13.84
N TYR A 166 -1.74 -15.06 14.12
CA TYR A 166 -0.53 -15.03 14.94
C TYR A 166 -0.63 -13.96 16.02
N ASN A 167 -0.14 -14.28 17.22
CA ASN A 167 -0.04 -13.35 18.32
C ASN A 167 0.90 -12.18 17.96
N ASN A 168 0.49 -10.97 18.38
CA ASN A 168 1.31 -9.73 18.20
C ASN A 168 1.61 -9.35 16.75
N ILE A 169 0.90 -9.93 15.78
CA ILE A 169 1.00 -9.53 14.39
C ILE A 169 -0.34 -8.96 13.96
N LYS A 170 -0.29 -7.76 13.40
CA LYS A 170 -1.47 -7.03 12.95
C LYS A 170 -1.35 -6.67 11.47
N ARG A 171 -2.50 -6.55 10.81
CA ARG A 171 -2.59 -5.98 9.47
C ARG A 171 -2.78 -4.47 9.57
N LEU A 172 -2.01 -3.70 8.82
CA LEU A 172 -2.30 -2.29 8.65
C LEU A 172 -3.55 -2.15 7.76
N LEU A 173 -4.60 -1.58 8.34
CA LEU A 173 -5.85 -1.38 7.62
C LEU A 173 -5.75 -0.20 6.64
N PRO A 174 -6.55 -0.19 5.55
CA PRO A 174 -6.71 0.98 4.72
C PRO A 174 -7.08 2.22 5.56
N ASN A 175 -6.65 3.40 5.11
CA ASN A 175 -6.85 4.66 5.82
C ASN A 175 -6.25 4.70 7.23
N HIS A 176 -5.20 3.94 7.46
CA HIS A 176 -4.39 4.02 8.68
C HIS A 176 -2.93 4.22 8.31
N ILE A 177 -2.22 4.93 9.17
CA ILE A 177 -0.77 5.12 9.11
C ILE A 177 -0.14 4.40 10.30
N TYR A 178 0.92 3.64 10.02
CA TYR A 178 1.85 3.19 11.06
C TYR A 178 2.88 4.29 11.24
N ASP A 179 3.03 4.81 12.44
CA ASP A 179 4.04 5.80 12.79
C ASP A 179 4.69 5.48 14.13
N LYS A 180 5.98 5.20 14.13
CA LYS A 180 6.78 4.97 15.36
C LYS A 180 6.17 3.93 16.30
N GLY A 181 5.66 2.83 15.77
CA GLY A 181 5.03 1.77 16.57
C GLY A 181 3.56 2.01 16.91
N GLN A 182 2.98 3.12 16.50
CA GLN A 182 1.57 3.45 16.72
C GLN A 182 0.78 3.40 15.42
N ILE A 183 -0.47 2.97 15.51
CA ILE A 183 -1.41 3.02 14.40
C ILE A 183 -2.36 4.20 14.61
N GLN A 184 -2.44 5.07 13.62
CA GLN A 184 -3.32 6.23 13.64
C GLN A 184 -4.29 6.14 12.45
N ARG A 185 -5.57 6.36 12.71
CA ARG A 185 -6.56 6.45 11.64
C ARG A 185 -6.43 7.79 10.93
N ILE A 186 -6.35 7.73 9.60
CA ILE A 186 -6.41 8.91 8.75
C ILE A 186 -7.87 9.38 8.73
N GLN A 187 -8.09 10.62 9.18
CA GLN A 187 -9.42 11.22 9.10
C GLN A 187 -9.71 11.60 7.64
N PRO A 188 -10.84 11.16 7.08
CA PRO A 188 -11.22 11.58 5.74
C PRO A 188 -11.38 13.10 5.69
N ARG A 189 -10.79 13.74 4.69
CA ARG A 189 -11.10 15.14 4.43
C ARG A 189 -12.45 15.22 3.77
N GLU A 190 -13.29 16.15 4.24
CA GLU A 190 -14.60 16.42 3.64
C GLU A 190 -14.47 17.29 2.37
N HIS A 191 -13.68 16.85 1.40
CA HIS A 191 -13.44 17.60 0.16
C HIS A 191 -14.72 17.86 -0.65
N PHE A 192 -15.68 16.95 -0.54
CA PHE A 192 -16.95 17.03 -1.26
C PHE A 192 -18.12 17.48 -0.37
N SER A 193 -17.88 17.76 0.90
CA SER A 193 -18.86 18.31 1.83
C SER A 193 -19.34 19.67 1.33
N GLY A 194 -20.66 19.87 1.27
CA GLY A 194 -21.27 21.10 0.77
C GLY A 194 -21.31 21.28 -0.76
N MET A 195 -20.67 20.39 -1.54
CA MET A 195 -20.80 20.44 -3.01
C MET A 195 -22.16 19.93 -3.48
N ARG A 196 -22.75 20.58 -4.49
CA ARG A 196 -23.91 20.06 -5.20
C ARG A 196 -23.60 18.74 -5.89
N GLN A 197 -24.60 17.88 -6.04
CA GLN A 197 -24.43 16.53 -6.61
C GLN A 197 -23.77 16.55 -8.00
N GLU A 198 -24.21 17.47 -8.89
CA GLU A 198 -23.65 17.56 -10.24
C GLU A 198 -22.14 17.86 -10.22
N LYS A 199 -21.74 18.79 -9.35
CA LYS A 199 -20.29 19.11 -9.20
C LYS A 199 -19.48 17.94 -8.66
N ARG A 200 -20.06 17.15 -7.74
CA ARG A 200 -19.40 15.93 -7.24
C ARG A 200 -19.24 14.90 -8.35
N VAL A 201 -20.28 14.68 -9.15
CA VAL A 201 -20.22 13.75 -10.29
C VAL A 201 -19.14 14.17 -11.28
N CYS A 202 -19.09 15.44 -11.66
CA CYS A 202 -18.04 15.94 -12.55
C CYS A 202 -16.64 15.74 -11.95
N ALA A 203 -16.43 16.07 -10.68
CA ALA A 203 -15.13 15.92 -10.04
C ALA A 203 -14.66 14.44 -9.98
N VAL A 204 -15.59 13.51 -9.73
CA VAL A 204 -15.27 12.07 -9.73
C VAL A 204 -14.96 11.58 -11.14
N ALA A 205 -15.75 12.02 -12.15
CA ALA A 205 -15.50 11.67 -13.56
C ALA A 205 -14.13 12.18 -14.03
N ASP A 206 -13.79 13.43 -13.71
CA ASP A 206 -12.48 14.01 -14.04
C ASP A 206 -11.34 13.27 -13.35
N LEU A 207 -11.51 12.88 -12.09
CA LEU A 207 -10.52 12.08 -11.37
C LEU A 207 -10.32 10.71 -12.01
N LEU A 208 -11.40 10.04 -12.41
CA LEU A 208 -11.33 8.73 -13.07
C LEU A 208 -10.60 8.83 -14.41
N LYS A 209 -10.91 9.84 -15.23
CA LYS A 209 -10.20 10.10 -16.49
C LYS A 209 -8.70 10.32 -16.27
N LYS A 210 -8.33 11.15 -15.31
CA LYS A 210 -6.92 11.41 -14.96
C LYS A 210 -6.21 10.15 -14.45
N MET A 211 -6.89 9.28 -13.68
CA MET A 211 -6.35 7.99 -13.27
C MET A 211 -6.05 7.09 -14.45
N ILE A 212 -6.97 6.99 -15.40
CA ILE A 212 -6.78 6.19 -16.62
C ILE A 212 -5.66 6.78 -17.47
N GLN A 213 -5.63 8.08 -17.65
CA GLN A 213 -4.54 8.77 -18.34
C GLN A 213 -3.19 8.48 -17.67
N ALA A 214 -3.08 8.60 -16.36
CA ALA A 214 -1.86 8.29 -15.62
C ALA A 214 -1.42 6.83 -15.81
N ALA A 215 -2.36 5.90 -15.85
CA ALA A 215 -2.06 4.50 -16.12
C ALA A 215 -1.61 4.28 -17.58
N SER A 216 -2.27 4.91 -18.56
CA SER A 216 -1.92 4.79 -19.99
C SER A 216 -0.55 5.39 -20.33
N CYS A 217 -0.13 6.43 -19.62
CA CYS A 217 1.22 6.97 -19.75
C CYS A 217 2.33 5.99 -19.32
N ARG A 218 1.98 4.97 -18.54
CA ARG A 218 2.92 4.03 -17.92
C ARG A 218 2.95 2.67 -18.60
N THR A 219 1.85 2.25 -19.19
CA THR A 219 1.71 0.93 -19.78
C THR A 219 0.55 0.89 -20.77
N ASN A 220 0.57 -0.09 -21.69
CA ASN A 220 -0.58 -0.38 -22.52
C ASN A 220 -1.72 -0.92 -21.66
N LEU A 221 -2.87 -0.28 -21.75
CA LEU A 221 -4.05 -0.66 -20.98
C LEU A 221 -4.94 -1.61 -21.78
N ALA A 222 -5.50 -2.59 -21.10
CA ALA A 222 -6.59 -3.41 -21.59
C ALA A 222 -7.76 -3.28 -20.62
N VAL A 223 -8.91 -2.82 -21.10
CA VAL A 223 -10.12 -2.68 -20.30
C VAL A 223 -10.99 -3.90 -20.53
N THR A 224 -11.26 -4.66 -19.46
CA THR A 224 -12.21 -5.77 -19.52
C THR A 224 -13.63 -5.23 -19.39
N LEU A 225 -14.48 -5.49 -20.38
CA LEU A 225 -15.87 -5.06 -20.35
C LEU A 225 -16.77 -6.21 -19.88
N THR A 226 -17.51 -5.96 -18.81
CA THR A 226 -18.54 -6.86 -18.29
C THR A 226 -19.92 -6.20 -18.39
N ALA A 227 -20.98 -6.93 -18.05
CA ALA A 227 -22.33 -6.36 -17.95
C ALA A 227 -22.51 -5.38 -16.79
N GLY A 228 -21.54 -5.30 -15.87
CA GLY A 228 -21.56 -4.43 -14.69
C GLY A 228 -21.37 -2.94 -14.99
N TRP A 229 -21.81 -2.10 -14.07
CA TRP A 229 -21.67 -0.64 -14.18
C TRP A 229 -20.22 -0.18 -14.08
N ASP A 230 -19.40 -0.81 -13.25
CA ASP A 230 -18.03 -0.38 -12.96
C ASP A 230 -17.15 -0.44 -14.22
N SER A 231 -17.20 -1.55 -14.97
CA SER A 231 -16.42 -1.69 -16.20
C SER A 231 -16.87 -0.71 -17.30
N ARG A 232 -18.16 -0.38 -17.34
CA ARG A 232 -18.69 0.63 -18.28
C ARG A 232 -18.26 2.04 -17.91
N LEU A 233 -18.19 2.37 -16.61
CA LEU A 233 -17.67 3.66 -16.15
C LEU A 233 -16.19 3.82 -16.50
N VAL A 234 -15.39 2.76 -16.31
CA VAL A 234 -13.99 2.76 -16.71
C VAL A 234 -13.86 2.96 -18.22
N LEU A 235 -14.64 2.24 -19.03
CA LEU A 235 -14.63 2.39 -20.48
C LEU A 235 -15.04 3.80 -20.91
N ALA A 236 -16.10 4.37 -20.30
CA ALA A 236 -16.57 5.72 -20.61
C ALA A 236 -15.59 6.83 -20.20
N ALA A 237 -14.66 6.52 -19.29
CA ALA A 237 -13.60 7.44 -18.88
C ALA A 237 -12.31 7.31 -19.71
N CYS A 238 -12.20 6.28 -20.57
CA CYS A 238 -11.13 6.22 -21.57
C CYS A 238 -11.44 7.29 -22.62
N ASP A 239 -10.47 8.16 -22.90
CA ASP A 239 -10.59 9.07 -24.03
C ASP A 239 -10.61 8.21 -25.31
N GLU A 240 -11.54 8.51 -26.21
CA GLU A 240 -11.47 8.01 -27.59
C GLU A 240 -10.19 8.63 -28.15
N GLY A 241 -9.13 7.83 -28.27
CA GLY A 241 -7.90 8.32 -28.85
C GLY A 241 -8.21 8.96 -30.20
N GLU A 242 -7.74 10.17 -30.40
CA GLU A 242 -7.65 10.73 -31.74
C GLU A 242 -6.90 9.71 -32.61
N GLU A 243 -7.56 9.19 -33.66
CA GLU A 243 -7.00 8.30 -34.66
C GLU A 243 -5.77 8.88 -35.36
#